data_64957eac5b59cb7ab4826eeed1dc7ad8
#
_entry.id   64957eac5b59cb7ab4826eeed1dc7ad8
#
_cell.length_a   1.000
_cell.length_b   1.000
_cell.length_c   1.000
_cell.angle_alpha   90.00
_cell.angle_beta   90.00
_cell.angle_gamma   90.00
#
_symmetry.space_group_name_H-M   'P 1'
#
loop_
_entity.id
_entity.type
_entity.pdbx_description
1 polymer ?
#
loop_
_entity_poly.entity_id
_entity_poly.type
_entity_poly.pdbx_seq_one_letter_code
_entity_poly.pdbx_strand_id
1 'polypeptide(L)'
;MNSLFVYGTLKQGEIAHSQIKDYVEDVFSAELSGYELGIRDGLPVIFEQKEFKVSGELLIPKKGSEEKFWQKIENYESSKLYSKKIININLGQEIVESVTYVAKKEKGRSYISLTTANWTTLNYPHFAYAFPILFNSIKNFKLETYPADMYFDYWKYMNDLQQKYLLLVSHLENIAILIFGPSNESGPISRIKQLGESAEWSTAFSNIKNQSGLQSYKVKDVRNLKDQYNNESADRAILMYYQIRNNLTHQGKSGSDCKLIYDALQDLSKLVKELLIIKVDGIEKIWNMMLNRIQVDVNLNSTN
;
A
#
# COMPACT_ATOMS: atom_id res chain seq x y z
N MET A 1 -14.50 -26.02 -17.31
CA MET A 1 -14.63 -25.47 -15.96
C MET A 1 -15.27 -24.12 -16.07
N ASN A 2 -16.43 -23.96 -15.45
CA ASN A 2 -17.30 -22.84 -15.78
C ASN A 2 -17.50 -21.84 -14.63
N SER A 3 -16.70 -21.90 -13.56
CA SER A 3 -16.89 -20.99 -12.41
C SER A 3 -15.57 -20.50 -11.82
N LEU A 4 -15.63 -19.33 -11.18
CA LEU A 4 -14.50 -18.68 -10.51
C LEU A 4 -14.87 -18.37 -9.07
N PHE A 5 -14.08 -18.85 -8.11
CA PHE A 5 -14.17 -18.42 -6.73
C PHE A 5 -13.31 -17.16 -6.51
N VAL A 6 -13.94 -16.11 -6.02
CA VAL A 6 -13.30 -14.82 -5.71
C VAL A 6 -13.49 -14.47 -4.23
N TYR A 7 -12.45 -13.94 -3.62
CA TYR A 7 -12.40 -13.62 -2.18
C TYR A 7 -11.99 -12.18 -1.89
N GLY A 8 -11.74 -11.39 -2.93
CA GLY A 8 -11.19 -10.04 -2.82
C GLY A 8 -11.88 -9.02 -3.71
N THR A 9 -11.09 -8.25 -4.42
CA THR A 9 -11.52 -7.08 -5.22
C THR A 9 -12.48 -7.41 -6.37
N LEU A 10 -12.57 -8.65 -6.80
CA LEU A 10 -13.48 -9.13 -7.86
C LEU A 10 -14.88 -9.50 -7.35
N LYS A 11 -15.12 -9.55 -6.02
CA LYS A 11 -16.45 -9.82 -5.46
C LYS A 11 -17.47 -8.76 -5.86
N GLN A 12 -18.74 -9.13 -5.84
CA GLN A 12 -19.84 -8.21 -6.12
C GLN A 12 -19.82 -7.01 -5.17
N GLY A 13 -19.96 -5.81 -5.72
CA GLY A 13 -19.85 -4.57 -4.94
C GLY A 13 -18.42 -4.08 -4.69
N GLU A 14 -17.40 -4.91 -4.93
CA GLU A 14 -16.00 -4.52 -4.79
C GLU A 14 -15.46 -3.85 -6.06
N ILE A 15 -14.32 -3.17 -5.92
CA ILE A 15 -13.79 -2.23 -6.92
C ILE A 15 -13.52 -2.81 -8.30
N ALA A 16 -13.09 -4.07 -8.40
CA ALA A 16 -12.74 -4.69 -9.67
C ALA A 16 -13.90 -5.47 -10.31
N HIS A 17 -15.00 -5.67 -9.58
CA HIS A 17 -16.17 -6.41 -10.11
C HIS A 17 -16.73 -5.77 -11.38
N SER A 18 -16.71 -4.45 -11.47
CA SER A 18 -17.20 -3.70 -12.63
C SER A 18 -16.55 -4.11 -13.96
N GLN A 19 -15.36 -4.70 -13.94
CA GLN A 19 -14.64 -5.14 -15.14
C GLN A 19 -15.16 -6.44 -15.74
N ILE A 20 -15.81 -7.25 -14.90
CA ILE A 20 -16.28 -8.59 -15.27
C ILE A 20 -17.80 -8.72 -15.17
N LYS A 21 -18.51 -7.80 -14.52
CA LYS A 21 -19.97 -7.89 -14.25
C LYS A 21 -20.81 -8.19 -15.48
N ASP A 22 -20.43 -7.65 -16.65
CA ASP A 22 -21.17 -7.84 -17.89
C ASP A 22 -21.04 -9.26 -18.44
N TYR A 23 -20.07 -10.02 -17.95
CA TYR A 23 -19.78 -11.41 -18.33
C TYR A 23 -20.17 -12.44 -17.24
N VAL A 24 -20.74 -11.98 -16.12
CA VAL A 24 -21.21 -12.82 -15.01
C VAL A 24 -22.72 -13.00 -15.11
N GLU A 25 -23.18 -14.26 -15.07
CA GLU A 25 -24.60 -14.63 -15.04
C GLU A 25 -25.13 -14.65 -13.61
N ASP A 26 -24.48 -15.41 -12.74
CA ASP A 26 -24.87 -15.60 -11.35
C ASP A 26 -23.70 -15.40 -10.39
N VAL A 27 -24.03 -14.98 -9.17
CA VAL A 27 -23.10 -14.82 -8.04
C VAL A 27 -23.67 -15.50 -6.82
N PHE A 28 -22.92 -16.42 -6.24
CA PHE A 28 -23.33 -17.15 -5.04
C PHE A 28 -22.32 -16.93 -3.91
N SER A 29 -22.79 -16.74 -2.69
CA SER A 29 -21.90 -16.76 -1.53
C SER A 29 -21.35 -18.17 -1.35
N ALA A 30 -20.03 -18.26 -1.16
CA ALA A 30 -19.33 -19.53 -1.06
C ALA A 30 -18.20 -19.48 -0.03
N GLU A 31 -17.76 -20.65 0.44
CA GLU A 31 -16.68 -20.79 1.41
C GLU A 31 -15.60 -21.75 0.90
N LEU A 32 -14.35 -21.35 1.03
CA LEU A 32 -13.17 -22.16 0.71
C LEU A 32 -12.50 -22.60 2.01
N SER A 33 -12.48 -23.88 2.29
CA SER A 33 -11.78 -24.48 3.44
C SER A 33 -10.33 -24.83 3.09
N GLY A 34 -9.44 -24.80 4.09
CA GLY A 34 -8.04 -25.13 3.94
C GLY A 34 -7.17 -23.96 3.43
N TYR A 35 -7.69 -22.76 3.49
CA TYR A 35 -6.98 -21.53 3.09
C TYR A 35 -7.15 -20.44 4.13
N GLU A 36 -6.09 -19.68 4.33
CA GLU A 36 -6.03 -18.50 5.17
C GLU A 36 -6.11 -17.24 4.30
N LEU A 37 -6.93 -16.28 4.72
CA LEU A 37 -7.02 -14.97 4.11
C LEU A 37 -5.98 -14.02 4.72
N GLY A 38 -5.24 -13.33 3.88
CA GLY A 38 -4.26 -12.34 4.30
C GLY A 38 -4.23 -11.11 3.41
N ILE A 39 -3.37 -10.17 3.76
CA ILE A 39 -3.04 -9.02 2.95
C ILE A 39 -1.56 -9.08 2.59
N ARG A 40 -1.25 -8.94 1.30
CA ARG A 40 0.09 -8.77 0.79
C ARG A 40 0.12 -7.58 -0.17
N ASP A 41 1.01 -6.63 0.07
CA ASP A 41 1.11 -5.40 -0.72
C ASP A 41 -0.22 -4.62 -0.83
N GLY A 42 -1.03 -4.65 0.25
CA GLY A 42 -2.34 -3.99 0.30
C GLY A 42 -3.47 -4.78 -0.39
N LEU A 43 -3.18 -5.91 -1.03
CA LEU A 43 -4.15 -6.74 -1.75
C LEU A 43 -4.58 -7.95 -0.93
N PRO A 44 -5.85 -8.35 -1.01
CA PRO A 44 -6.30 -9.62 -0.43
C PRO A 44 -5.62 -10.78 -1.16
N VAL A 45 -5.08 -11.69 -0.38
CA VAL A 45 -4.42 -12.91 -0.86
C VAL A 45 -4.88 -14.11 -0.03
N ILE A 46 -4.85 -15.30 -0.62
CA ILE A 46 -5.07 -16.55 0.10
C ILE A 46 -3.84 -17.45 0.00
N PHE A 47 -3.59 -18.19 1.09
CA PHE A 47 -2.52 -19.18 1.21
C PHE A 47 -3.09 -20.49 1.74
N GLU A 48 -2.53 -21.62 1.33
CA GLU A 48 -2.93 -22.91 1.87
C GLU A 48 -2.60 -23.01 3.36
N GLN A 49 -3.66 -23.22 4.18
CA GLN A 49 -3.57 -23.37 5.62
C GLN A 49 -4.78 -24.14 6.13
N LYS A 50 -4.58 -25.41 6.54
CA LYS A 50 -5.64 -26.41 6.75
C LYS A 50 -6.74 -26.04 7.75
N GLU A 51 -6.41 -25.22 8.76
CA GLU A 51 -7.31 -24.90 9.85
C GLU A 51 -8.21 -23.67 9.58
N PHE A 52 -8.00 -23.02 8.44
CA PHE A 52 -8.67 -21.76 8.11
C PHE A 52 -9.71 -21.93 7.01
N LYS A 53 -10.58 -20.94 6.93
CA LYS A 53 -11.62 -20.82 5.92
C LYS A 53 -11.66 -19.39 5.38
N VAL A 54 -12.04 -19.27 4.13
CA VAL A 54 -12.16 -18.00 3.42
C VAL A 54 -13.57 -17.89 2.86
N SER A 55 -14.27 -16.84 3.25
CA SER A 55 -15.56 -16.47 2.66
C SER A 55 -15.34 -15.67 1.38
N GLY A 56 -16.09 -16.03 0.37
CA GLY A 56 -15.99 -15.41 -0.95
C GLY A 56 -17.27 -15.60 -1.76
N GLU A 57 -17.13 -15.49 -3.05
CA GLU A 57 -18.22 -15.63 -3.99
C GLU A 57 -17.83 -16.56 -5.14
N LEU A 58 -18.78 -17.37 -5.58
CA LEU A 58 -18.70 -18.15 -6.80
C LEU A 58 -19.34 -17.37 -7.93
N LEU A 59 -18.56 -17.04 -8.94
CA LEU A 59 -19.02 -16.35 -10.14
C LEU A 59 -19.24 -17.36 -11.27
N ILE A 60 -20.42 -17.34 -11.85
CA ILE A 60 -20.78 -18.15 -13.02
C ILE A 60 -20.72 -17.27 -14.26
N PRO A 61 -19.88 -17.59 -15.25
CA PRO A 61 -19.84 -16.82 -16.51
C PRO A 61 -21.14 -16.97 -17.30
N LYS A 62 -21.55 -15.90 -17.99
CA LYS A 62 -22.66 -15.92 -18.94
C LYS A 62 -22.37 -16.90 -20.09
N LYS A 63 -23.37 -17.68 -20.41
CA LYS A 63 -23.30 -18.61 -21.55
C LYS A 63 -22.98 -17.86 -22.86
N GLY A 64 -21.94 -18.33 -23.54
CA GLY A 64 -21.42 -17.71 -24.78
C GLY A 64 -20.49 -16.52 -24.54
N SER A 65 -20.20 -16.15 -23.31
CA SER A 65 -19.24 -15.10 -22.94
C SER A 65 -18.04 -15.62 -22.13
N GLU A 66 -17.93 -16.94 -22.00
CA GLU A 66 -16.94 -17.60 -21.14
C GLU A 66 -15.49 -17.23 -21.54
N GLU A 67 -15.20 -17.21 -22.83
CA GLU A 67 -13.87 -16.85 -23.32
C GLU A 67 -13.48 -15.43 -22.94
N LYS A 68 -14.39 -14.47 -23.13
CA LYS A 68 -14.16 -13.07 -22.75
C LYS A 68 -14.04 -12.89 -21.25
N PHE A 69 -14.85 -13.61 -20.46
CA PHE A 69 -14.75 -13.64 -19.01
C PHE A 69 -13.35 -14.08 -18.57
N TRP A 70 -12.87 -15.24 -19.02
CA TRP A 70 -11.57 -15.76 -18.66
C TRP A 70 -10.43 -14.87 -19.14
N GLN A 71 -10.52 -14.31 -20.33
CA GLN A 71 -9.54 -13.36 -20.85
C GLN A 71 -9.43 -12.11 -19.92
N LYS A 72 -10.56 -11.60 -19.42
CA LYS A 72 -10.57 -10.49 -18.47
C LYS A 72 -9.91 -10.86 -17.15
N ILE A 73 -10.23 -12.03 -16.61
CA ILE A 73 -9.64 -12.55 -15.38
C ILE A 73 -8.13 -12.75 -15.53
N GLU A 74 -7.68 -13.39 -16.59
CA GLU A 74 -6.25 -13.64 -16.84
C GLU A 74 -5.46 -12.35 -17.08
N ASN A 75 -6.09 -11.34 -17.65
CA ASN A 75 -5.49 -10.01 -17.77
C ASN A 75 -5.42 -9.26 -16.43
N TYR A 76 -6.36 -9.55 -15.51
CA TYR A 76 -6.41 -8.94 -14.19
C TYR A 76 -5.43 -9.62 -13.22
N GLU A 77 -5.46 -10.96 -13.16
CA GLU A 77 -4.67 -11.76 -12.23
C GLU A 77 -3.25 -11.93 -12.74
N SER A 78 -2.28 -11.35 -12.07
CA SER A 78 -0.88 -11.45 -12.46
C SER A 78 -0.34 -12.88 -12.26
N SER A 79 0.04 -13.55 -13.34
CA SER A 79 0.70 -14.86 -13.27
C SER A 79 2.06 -14.83 -12.55
N LYS A 80 2.66 -13.67 -12.35
CA LYS A 80 3.86 -13.51 -11.51
C LYS A 80 3.53 -13.65 -10.02
N LEU A 81 2.38 -13.13 -9.58
CA LEU A 81 1.99 -13.03 -8.17
C LEU A 81 1.09 -14.18 -7.71
N TYR A 82 0.30 -14.75 -8.63
CA TYR A 82 -0.71 -15.76 -8.33
C TYR A 82 -0.53 -17.02 -9.15
N SER A 83 -1.00 -18.12 -8.58
CA SER A 83 -1.14 -19.41 -9.27
C SER A 83 -2.63 -19.71 -9.43
N LYS A 84 -3.06 -19.99 -10.67
CA LYS A 84 -4.39 -20.49 -10.97
C LYS A 84 -4.51 -21.91 -10.45
N LYS A 85 -5.51 -22.19 -9.60
CA LYS A 85 -5.77 -23.50 -9.02
C LYS A 85 -7.21 -23.92 -9.22
N ILE A 86 -7.40 -25.23 -9.35
CA ILE A 86 -8.71 -25.87 -9.29
C ILE A 86 -8.90 -26.31 -7.83
N ILE A 87 -10.01 -25.94 -7.25
CA ILE A 87 -10.33 -26.15 -5.84
C ILE A 87 -11.76 -26.63 -5.66
N ASN A 88 -12.01 -27.28 -4.54
CA ASN A 88 -13.37 -27.60 -4.08
C ASN A 88 -13.84 -26.50 -3.12
N ILE A 89 -14.99 -25.93 -3.40
CA ILE A 89 -15.61 -24.89 -2.57
C ILE A 89 -16.95 -25.37 -2.03
N ASN A 90 -17.31 -24.88 -0.86
CA ASN A 90 -18.59 -25.17 -0.22
C ASN A 90 -19.62 -24.13 -0.67
N LEU A 91 -20.67 -24.60 -1.33
CA LEU A 91 -21.85 -23.82 -1.72
C LEU A 91 -23.06 -24.33 -0.93
N GLY A 92 -23.23 -23.84 0.30
CA GLY A 92 -24.20 -24.39 1.24
C GLY A 92 -23.84 -25.83 1.64
N GLN A 93 -24.64 -26.79 1.22
CA GLN A 93 -24.41 -28.23 1.47
C GLN A 93 -23.70 -28.95 0.31
N GLU A 94 -23.52 -28.27 -0.80
CA GLU A 94 -22.89 -28.83 -2.00
C GLU A 94 -21.40 -28.46 -2.06
N ILE A 95 -20.60 -29.37 -2.66
CA ILE A 95 -19.21 -29.13 -2.99
C ILE A 95 -19.11 -28.95 -4.49
N VAL A 96 -18.58 -27.82 -4.92
CA VAL A 96 -18.46 -27.47 -6.34
C VAL A 96 -16.98 -27.24 -6.68
N GLU A 97 -16.53 -27.84 -7.78
CA GLU A 97 -15.20 -27.60 -8.32
C GLU A 97 -15.16 -26.27 -9.06
N SER A 98 -14.20 -25.41 -8.72
CA SER A 98 -14.06 -24.07 -9.27
C SER A 98 -12.60 -23.67 -9.44
N VAL A 99 -12.36 -22.65 -10.24
CA VAL A 99 -11.04 -22.01 -10.34
C VAL A 99 -10.89 -20.94 -9.28
N THR A 100 -9.70 -20.76 -8.74
CA THR A 100 -9.31 -19.60 -7.95
C THR A 100 -7.84 -19.23 -8.18
N TYR A 101 -7.44 -18.08 -7.67
CA TYR A 101 -6.07 -17.57 -7.76
C TYR A 101 -5.47 -17.50 -6.35
N VAL A 102 -4.44 -18.31 -6.13
CA VAL A 102 -3.73 -18.45 -4.84
C VAL A 102 -2.39 -17.73 -4.93
N ALA A 103 -2.05 -16.97 -3.90
CA ALA A 103 -0.79 -16.24 -3.88
C ALA A 103 0.42 -17.19 -3.92
N LYS A 104 1.40 -16.88 -4.76
CA LYS A 104 2.67 -17.59 -4.78
C LYS A 104 3.47 -17.25 -3.53
N LYS A 105 4.08 -18.28 -2.92
CA LYS A 105 5.08 -18.08 -1.86
C LYS A 105 6.35 -17.55 -2.50
N GLU A 106 6.74 -16.33 -2.15
CA GLU A 106 7.99 -15.72 -2.61
C GLU A 106 8.94 -15.54 -1.44
N LYS A 107 10.23 -15.82 -1.68
CA LYS A 107 11.26 -15.64 -0.65
C LYS A 107 11.37 -14.13 -0.31
N GLY A 108 11.22 -13.80 0.98
CA GLY A 108 11.31 -12.41 1.46
C GLY A 108 10.02 -11.60 1.40
N ARG A 109 8.92 -12.14 0.87
CA ARG A 109 7.59 -11.49 0.94
C ARG A 109 6.75 -12.11 2.04
N SER A 110 6.48 -11.33 3.08
CA SER A 110 5.52 -11.67 4.12
C SER A 110 4.10 -11.23 3.73
N TYR A 111 3.12 -11.87 4.30
CA TYR A 111 1.73 -11.44 4.30
C TYR A 111 1.26 -11.26 5.73
N ILE A 112 0.18 -10.50 5.90
CA ILE A 112 -0.47 -10.34 7.19
C ILE A 112 -1.70 -11.22 7.18
N SER A 113 -1.75 -12.16 8.11
CA SER A 113 -2.94 -12.95 8.34
C SER A 113 -4.09 -12.07 8.83
N LEU A 114 -5.28 -12.27 8.28
CA LEU A 114 -6.48 -11.60 8.75
C LEU A 114 -7.22 -12.50 9.74
N THR A 115 -7.68 -11.89 10.82
CA THR A 115 -8.52 -12.56 11.82
C THR A 115 -9.95 -12.82 11.32
N THR A 116 -10.33 -12.23 10.19
CA THR A 116 -11.63 -12.41 9.54
C THR A 116 -11.50 -13.31 8.32
N ALA A 117 -12.50 -14.16 8.10
CA ALA A 117 -12.58 -14.96 6.88
C ALA A 117 -13.03 -14.16 5.64
N ASN A 118 -13.56 -12.95 5.81
CA ASN A 118 -14.13 -12.13 4.75
C ASN A 118 -13.39 -10.81 4.59
N TRP A 119 -12.88 -10.54 3.40
CA TRP A 119 -12.29 -9.27 3.02
C TRP A 119 -13.33 -8.39 2.31
N THR A 120 -13.40 -7.12 2.69
CA THR A 120 -14.18 -6.09 1.96
C THR A 120 -13.40 -4.78 1.94
N THR A 121 -13.65 -3.94 0.94
CA THR A 121 -13.11 -2.58 0.88
C THR A 121 -13.52 -1.75 2.10
N LEU A 122 -14.71 -1.98 2.67
CA LEU A 122 -15.18 -1.28 3.87
C LEU A 122 -14.34 -1.61 5.10
N ASN A 123 -13.94 -2.87 5.24
CA ASN A 123 -13.10 -3.31 6.36
C ASN A 123 -11.63 -2.90 6.17
N TYR A 124 -11.20 -2.72 4.91
CA TYR A 124 -9.83 -2.37 4.54
C TYR A 124 -9.81 -1.20 3.54
N PRO A 125 -10.34 -0.02 3.93
CA PRO A 125 -10.54 1.12 3.02
C PRO A 125 -9.23 1.72 2.49
N HIS A 126 -8.12 1.53 3.21
CA HIS A 126 -6.81 2.07 2.82
C HIS A 126 -6.39 1.65 1.42
N PHE A 127 -6.69 0.42 1.04
CA PHE A 127 -6.33 -0.07 -0.27
C PHE A 127 -7.09 0.62 -1.41
N ALA A 128 -8.42 0.70 -1.30
CA ALA A 128 -9.25 1.14 -2.43
C ALA A 128 -9.19 2.66 -2.69
N TYR A 129 -9.08 3.44 -1.63
CA TYR A 129 -9.22 4.90 -1.71
C TYR A 129 -7.94 5.66 -1.37
N ALA A 130 -7.22 5.24 -0.33
CA ALA A 130 -6.04 5.95 0.13
C ALA A 130 -4.84 5.77 -0.82
N PHE A 131 -4.67 4.59 -1.40
CA PHE A 131 -3.50 4.29 -2.19
C PHE A 131 -3.40 5.11 -3.50
N PRO A 132 -4.45 5.27 -4.33
CA PRO A 132 -4.38 6.14 -5.50
C PRO A 132 -4.12 7.61 -5.16
N ILE A 133 -4.75 8.11 -4.08
CA ILE A 133 -4.56 9.47 -3.59
C ILE A 133 -3.10 9.65 -3.14
N LEU A 134 -2.60 8.72 -2.34
CA LEU A 134 -1.23 8.68 -1.85
C LEU A 134 -0.23 8.69 -3.01
N PHE A 135 -0.43 7.83 -4.02
CA PHE A 135 0.44 7.75 -5.18
C PHE A 135 0.49 9.06 -5.94
N ASN A 136 -0.65 9.62 -6.29
CA ASN A 136 -0.71 10.88 -6.99
C ASN A 136 -0.07 12.01 -6.17
N SER A 137 -0.29 12.03 -4.88
CA SER A 137 0.31 13.00 -3.98
C SER A 137 1.84 12.89 -3.96
N ILE A 138 2.38 11.66 -3.83
CA ILE A 138 3.83 11.43 -3.82
C ILE A 138 4.43 11.69 -5.21
N LYS A 139 3.82 11.17 -6.28
CA LYS A 139 4.29 11.35 -7.65
C LYS A 139 4.38 12.83 -8.03
N ASN A 140 3.38 13.60 -7.64
CA ASN A 140 3.29 15.02 -7.95
C ASN A 140 3.93 15.92 -6.89
N PHE A 141 4.46 15.36 -5.81
CA PHE A 141 5.16 16.13 -4.79
C PHE A 141 6.35 16.85 -5.39
N LYS A 142 6.33 18.17 -5.32
CA LYS A 142 7.41 19.04 -5.76
C LYS A 142 7.96 19.79 -4.55
N LEU A 143 9.27 19.77 -4.43
CA LEU A 143 9.97 20.60 -3.49
C LEU A 143 10.36 21.90 -4.21
N GLU A 144 9.93 23.02 -3.69
CA GLU A 144 10.31 24.32 -4.20
C GLU A 144 11.78 24.59 -3.90
N THR A 145 12.42 25.35 -4.78
CA THR A 145 13.75 25.86 -4.50
C THR A 145 13.62 27.07 -3.59
N TYR A 146 14.09 26.95 -2.38
CA TYR A 146 14.11 28.07 -1.43
C TYR A 146 15.34 28.95 -1.68
N PRO A 147 15.23 30.27 -1.41
CA PRO A 147 16.37 31.19 -1.57
C PRO A 147 17.53 30.80 -0.64
N ALA A 148 18.74 31.12 -1.04
CA ALA A 148 19.94 30.85 -0.24
C ALA A 148 19.95 31.55 1.12
N ASP A 149 19.20 32.64 1.24
CA ASP A 149 19.05 33.44 2.46
C ASP A 149 17.88 32.99 3.36
N MET A 150 17.20 31.88 3.02
CA MET A 150 16.05 31.37 3.80
C MET A 150 16.36 31.19 5.29
N TYR A 151 17.63 31.00 5.65
CA TYR A 151 18.06 30.85 7.04
C TYR A 151 17.93 32.12 7.88
N PHE A 152 17.97 33.29 7.24
CA PHE A 152 17.80 34.59 7.90
C PHE A 152 16.34 34.95 8.10
N ASP A 153 15.47 34.46 7.21
CA ASP A 153 14.02 34.70 7.22
C ASP A 153 13.24 33.38 7.43
N TYR A 154 13.73 32.51 8.28
CA TYR A 154 13.23 31.14 8.42
C TYR A 154 11.73 31.04 8.74
N TRP A 155 11.14 31.98 9.44
CA TRP A 155 9.70 31.99 9.73
C TRP A 155 8.82 32.10 8.48
N LYS A 156 9.31 32.65 7.39
CA LYS A 156 8.58 32.71 6.12
C LYS A 156 8.43 31.31 5.51
N TYR A 157 9.42 30.46 5.72
CA TYR A 157 9.53 29.16 5.07
C TYR A 157 9.26 28.00 6.02
N MET A 158 9.45 28.20 7.33
CA MET A 158 9.40 27.13 8.31
C MET A 158 8.04 26.43 8.32
N ASN A 159 6.94 27.17 8.25
CA ASN A 159 5.60 26.59 8.24
C ASN A 159 5.37 25.71 7.01
N ASP A 160 5.79 26.17 5.83
CA ASP A 160 5.68 25.40 4.59
C ASP A 160 6.56 24.14 4.62
N LEU A 161 7.80 24.27 5.07
CA LEU A 161 8.71 23.13 5.24
C LEU A 161 8.16 22.09 6.22
N GLN A 162 7.61 22.54 7.35
CA GLN A 162 7.01 21.65 8.33
C GLN A 162 5.79 20.92 7.76
N GLN A 163 4.89 21.61 7.08
CA GLN A 163 3.71 21.00 6.47
C GLN A 163 4.09 19.97 5.41
N LYS A 164 5.05 20.28 4.53
CA LYS A 164 5.56 19.37 3.51
C LYS A 164 6.24 18.16 4.15
N TYR A 165 7.01 18.36 5.22
CA TYR A 165 7.68 17.29 5.94
C TYR A 165 6.67 16.34 6.59
N LEU A 166 5.70 16.87 7.32
CA LEU A 166 4.64 16.10 7.95
C LEU A 166 3.81 15.33 6.92
N LEU A 167 3.53 15.92 5.75
CA LEU A 167 2.85 15.26 4.66
C LEU A 167 3.64 14.05 4.14
N LEU A 168 4.95 14.19 3.91
CA LEU A 168 5.78 13.07 3.44
C LEU A 168 5.89 11.95 4.47
N VAL A 169 6.02 12.27 5.75
CA VAL A 169 6.05 11.24 6.80
C VAL A 169 4.69 10.55 6.93
N SER A 170 3.59 11.29 6.79
CA SER A 170 2.25 10.68 6.71
C SER A 170 2.12 9.73 5.51
N HIS A 171 2.70 10.08 4.36
CA HIS A 171 2.76 9.17 3.22
C HIS A 171 3.58 7.92 3.52
N LEU A 172 4.69 8.05 4.23
CA LEU A 172 5.50 6.91 4.66
C LEU A 172 4.74 5.99 5.63
N GLU A 173 4.01 6.57 6.59
CA GLU A 173 3.11 5.82 7.48
C GLU A 173 2.02 5.08 6.70
N ASN A 174 1.40 5.73 5.72
CA ASN A 174 0.38 5.13 4.87
C ASN A 174 0.94 3.99 4.00
N ILE A 175 2.14 4.14 3.44
CA ILE A 175 2.84 3.07 2.72
C ILE A 175 3.08 1.88 3.66
N ALA A 176 3.55 2.12 4.88
CA ALA A 176 3.76 1.07 5.88
C ALA A 176 2.46 0.34 6.22
N ILE A 177 1.34 1.05 6.38
CA ILE A 177 0.01 0.46 6.59
C ILE A 177 -0.42 -0.37 5.38
N LEU A 178 -0.19 0.10 4.16
CA LEU A 178 -0.53 -0.64 2.94
C LEU A 178 0.26 -1.94 2.80
N ILE A 179 1.53 -1.93 3.21
CA ILE A 179 2.41 -3.10 3.12
C ILE A 179 2.09 -4.12 4.23
N PHE A 180 1.91 -3.64 5.46
CA PHE A 180 1.85 -4.48 6.67
C PHE A 180 0.45 -4.55 7.30
N GLY A 181 -0.53 -3.83 6.75
CA GLY A 181 -1.89 -3.72 7.27
C GLY A 181 -2.03 -2.79 8.47
N PRO A 182 -3.26 -2.51 8.90
CA PRO A 182 -3.54 -1.73 10.09
C PRO A 182 -3.00 -2.45 11.33
N SER A 183 -2.41 -1.68 12.25
CA SER A 183 -1.94 -2.22 13.52
C SER A 183 -3.06 -2.13 14.55
N ASN A 184 -3.43 -3.27 15.13
CA ASN A 184 -4.44 -3.31 16.21
C ASN A 184 -3.85 -2.96 17.59
N GLU A 185 -2.54 -3.08 17.80
CA GLU A 185 -1.95 -3.01 19.15
C GLU A 185 -0.72 -2.11 19.29
N SER A 186 -0.10 -1.72 18.20
CA SER A 186 1.12 -0.91 18.25
C SER A 186 0.96 0.34 17.41
N GLY A 187 1.23 1.49 17.99
CA GLY A 187 1.11 2.79 17.33
C GLY A 187 1.92 2.90 16.01
N PRO A 188 1.80 4.00 15.27
CA PRO A 188 2.42 4.20 13.95
C PRO A 188 3.91 3.87 13.90
N ILE A 189 4.64 4.07 15.00
CA ILE A 189 6.09 3.81 15.08
C ILE A 189 6.46 2.34 14.84
N SER A 190 5.61 1.39 15.21
CA SER A 190 5.93 -0.03 14.98
C SER A 190 5.88 -0.38 13.48
N ARG A 191 4.96 0.22 12.72
CA ARG A 191 4.86 0.06 11.27
C ARG A 191 6.03 0.73 10.56
N ILE A 192 6.47 1.88 11.05
CA ILE A 192 7.68 2.54 10.55
C ILE A 192 8.92 1.69 10.80
N LYS A 193 9.05 1.05 11.97
CA LYS A 193 10.15 0.10 12.26
C LYS A 193 10.11 -1.09 11.30
N GLN A 194 8.95 -1.73 11.13
CA GLN A 194 8.80 -2.83 10.18
C GLN A 194 9.15 -2.42 8.75
N LEU A 195 8.75 -1.21 8.33
CA LEU A 195 9.13 -0.69 7.03
C LEU A 195 10.65 -0.50 6.93
N GLY A 196 11.29 0.01 7.97
CA GLY A 196 12.74 0.17 8.04
C GLY A 196 13.53 -1.14 7.89
N GLU A 197 12.96 -2.24 8.37
CA GLU A 197 13.53 -3.60 8.29
C GLU A 197 13.18 -4.31 6.97
N SER A 198 12.31 -3.72 6.13
CA SER A 198 11.88 -4.34 4.88
C SER A 198 12.94 -4.29 3.79
N ALA A 199 12.91 -5.29 2.90
CA ALA A 199 13.80 -5.35 1.75
C ALA A 199 13.57 -4.18 0.78
N GLU A 200 12.33 -3.72 0.65
CA GLU A 200 11.94 -2.62 -0.22
C GLU A 200 12.52 -1.29 0.24
N TRP A 201 12.43 -0.99 1.54
CA TRP A 201 13.05 0.21 2.09
C TRP A 201 14.57 0.17 1.97
N SER A 202 15.19 -0.98 2.27
CA SER A 202 16.64 -1.17 2.12
C SER A 202 17.09 -0.97 0.68
N THR A 203 16.31 -1.45 -0.29
CA THR A 203 16.58 -1.26 -1.72
C THR A 203 16.43 0.20 -2.12
N ALA A 204 15.33 0.88 -1.73
CA ALA A 204 15.12 2.29 -1.99
C ALA A 204 16.26 3.15 -1.42
N PHE A 205 16.63 2.88 -0.17
CA PHE A 205 17.74 3.58 0.49
C PHE A 205 19.06 3.40 -0.25
N SER A 206 19.40 2.17 -0.64
CA SER A 206 20.62 1.85 -1.37
C SER A 206 20.65 2.51 -2.75
N ASN A 207 19.54 2.47 -3.48
CA ASN A 207 19.42 3.10 -4.80
C ASN A 207 19.66 4.61 -4.72
N ILE A 208 18.98 5.31 -3.81
CA ILE A 208 19.14 6.77 -3.66
C ILE A 208 20.52 7.13 -3.15
N LYS A 209 21.08 6.38 -2.18
CA LYS A 209 22.43 6.59 -1.67
C LYS A 209 23.48 6.49 -2.76
N ASN A 210 23.33 5.52 -3.68
CA ASN A 210 24.27 5.29 -4.78
C ASN A 210 24.11 6.28 -5.94
N GLN A 211 22.87 6.73 -6.23
CA GLN A 211 22.58 7.61 -7.36
C GLN A 211 22.85 9.10 -7.09
N SER A 212 22.39 9.60 -5.95
CA SER A 212 22.40 11.03 -5.65
C SER A 212 23.09 11.40 -4.34
N GLY A 213 23.53 10.39 -3.60
CA GLY A 213 23.99 10.56 -2.24
C GLY A 213 22.87 10.94 -1.27
N LEU A 214 23.05 10.62 -0.01
CA LEU A 214 22.22 11.10 1.09
C LEU A 214 23.10 11.96 1.99
N GLN A 215 22.59 13.10 2.43
CA GLN A 215 23.34 13.92 3.38
C GLN A 215 23.39 13.22 4.75
N SER A 216 24.51 13.34 5.43
CA SER A 216 24.66 12.74 6.76
C SER A 216 24.10 13.68 7.83
N TYR A 217 23.13 13.20 8.60
CA TYR A 217 22.50 13.93 9.68
C TYR A 217 22.63 13.20 11.01
N LYS A 218 22.58 14.00 12.08
CA LYS A 218 22.39 13.51 13.45
C LYS A 218 21.27 14.30 14.08
N VAL A 219 20.24 13.60 14.53
CA VAL A 219 19.04 14.19 15.12
C VAL A 219 18.90 13.69 16.55
N LYS A 220 18.73 14.62 17.49
CA LYS A 220 18.45 14.28 18.89
C LYS A 220 16.95 14.23 19.14
N ASP A 221 16.51 13.32 20.01
CA ASP A 221 15.16 13.40 20.54
C ASP A 221 15.09 14.59 21.49
N VAL A 222 14.19 15.53 21.20
CA VAL A 222 14.01 16.75 22.02
C VAL A 222 13.45 16.47 23.41
N ARG A 223 12.83 15.29 23.62
CA ARG A 223 12.32 14.83 24.91
C ARG A 223 13.37 14.07 25.71
N ASN A 224 14.36 13.47 25.02
CA ASN A 224 15.47 12.75 25.62
C ASN A 224 16.74 13.02 24.83
N LEU A 225 17.48 14.06 25.19
CA LEU A 225 18.68 14.53 24.48
C LEU A 225 19.84 13.51 24.46
N LYS A 226 19.72 12.39 25.20
CA LYS A 226 20.69 11.29 25.14
C LYS A 226 20.48 10.43 23.91
N ASP A 227 19.25 10.34 23.40
CA ASP A 227 18.93 9.55 22.22
C ASP A 227 19.28 10.33 20.95
N GLN A 228 20.12 9.72 20.14
CA GLN A 228 20.59 10.27 18.87
C GLN A 228 20.29 9.31 17.73
N TYR A 229 19.72 9.84 16.66
CA TYR A 229 19.36 9.12 15.44
C TYR A 229 20.22 9.61 14.27
N ASN A 230 20.55 8.72 13.35
CA ASN A 230 21.34 9.02 12.17
C ASN A 230 20.83 8.21 10.95
N ASN A 231 21.35 8.53 9.77
CA ASN A 231 21.01 7.85 8.51
C ASN A 231 22.17 7.03 7.92
N GLU A 232 22.99 6.43 8.76
CA GLU A 232 24.13 5.60 8.32
C GLU A 232 23.66 4.30 7.65
N SER A 233 22.55 3.72 8.11
CA SER A 233 21.91 2.52 7.56
C SER A 233 20.43 2.74 7.28
N ALA A 234 19.83 1.88 6.48
CA ALA A 234 18.43 2.01 6.06
C ALA A 234 17.46 1.99 7.25
N ASP A 235 17.62 1.05 8.16
CA ASP A 235 16.80 0.90 9.37
C ASP A 235 16.91 2.11 10.31
N ARG A 236 18.10 2.68 10.45
CA ARG A 236 18.34 3.89 11.25
C ARG A 236 17.79 5.15 10.56
N ALA A 237 17.94 5.23 9.25
CA ALA A 237 17.49 6.39 8.47
C ALA A 237 15.98 6.63 8.62
N ILE A 238 15.16 5.60 8.52
CA ILE A 238 13.72 5.76 8.66
C ILE A 238 13.32 6.26 10.05
N LEU A 239 13.97 5.76 11.08
CA LEU A 239 13.75 6.21 12.47
C LEU A 239 14.22 7.64 12.68
N MET A 240 15.31 8.04 12.03
CA MET A 240 15.78 9.43 12.06
C MET A 240 14.76 10.38 11.41
N TYR A 241 14.24 10.05 10.23
CA TYR A 241 13.20 10.86 9.57
C TYR A 241 11.94 10.93 10.43
N TYR A 242 11.55 9.82 11.06
CA TYR A 242 10.42 9.80 11.97
C TYR A 242 10.67 10.65 13.24
N GLN A 243 11.89 10.67 13.76
CA GLN A 243 12.26 11.50 14.91
C GLN A 243 12.21 13.00 14.58
N ILE A 244 12.59 13.41 13.37
CA ILE A 244 12.40 14.82 12.94
C ILE A 244 10.91 15.18 13.00
N ARG A 245 10.01 14.32 12.50
CA ARG A 245 8.55 14.52 12.59
C ARG A 245 8.08 14.66 14.04
N ASN A 246 8.55 13.79 14.93
CA ASN A 246 8.19 13.87 16.36
C ASN A 246 8.66 15.18 16.98
N ASN A 247 9.87 15.60 16.67
CA ASN A 247 10.41 16.86 17.13
C ASN A 247 9.55 18.05 16.64
N LEU A 248 9.12 18.04 15.37
CA LEU A 248 8.27 19.09 14.80
C LEU A 248 6.90 19.15 15.46
N THR A 249 6.30 18.01 15.80
CA THR A 249 4.94 17.97 16.39
C THR A 249 4.90 18.33 17.86
N HIS A 250 6.00 18.15 18.60
CA HIS A 250 5.96 18.25 20.06
C HIS A 250 6.54 19.53 20.65
N GLN A 251 7.38 20.28 19.94
CA GLN A 251 8.07 21.41 20.59
C GLN A 251 8.21 22.69 19.80
N GLY A 252 7.75 22.76 18.55
CA GLY A 252 8.12 23.88 17.69
C GLY A 252 9.64 23.98 17.52
N LYS A 253 10.14 24.57 16.46
CA LYS A 253 11.57 24.55 16.16
C LYS A 253 12.16 25.93 15.95
N SER A 254 13.44 26.06 16.29
CA SER A 254 14.22 27.27 16.06
C SER A 254 14.66 27.38 14.60
N GLY A 255 15.07 28.59 14.19
CA GLY A 255 15.55 28.82 12.83
C GLY A 255 16.75 27.99 12.42
N SER A 256 17.57 27.52 13.38
CA SER A 256 18.72 26.65 13.13
C SER A 256 18.32 25.28 12.57
N ASP A 257 17.06 24.85 12.76
CA ASP A 257 16.56 23.58 12.27
C ASP A 257 16.02 23.65 10.84
N CYS A 258 15.84 24.85 10.27
CA CYS A 258 15.30 25.07 8.93
C CYS A 258 16.13 24.32 7.87
N LYS A 259 17.46 24.43 7.95
CA LYS A 259 18.36 23.70 7.04
C LYS A 259 18.22 22.20 7.18
N LEU A 260 18.22 21.68 8.41
CA LEU A 260 18.05 20.25 8.67
C LEU A 260 16.73 19.72 8.09
N ILE A 261 15.63 20.45 8.31
CA ILE A 261 14.31 20.06 7.81
C ILE A 261 14.30 20.06 6.28
N TYR A 262 14.88 21.09 5.65
CA TYR A 262 14.95 21.21 4.20
C TYR A 262 15.77 20.08 3.56
N ASP A 263 16.96 19.83 4.08
CA ASP A 263 17.84 18.78 3.60
C ASP A 263 17.20 17.39 3.78
N ALA A 264 16.64 17.14 4.96
CA ALA A 264 15.93 15.89 5.26
C ALA A 264 14.67 15.72 4.39
N LEU A 265 13.96 16.81 4.08
CA LEU A 265 12.81 16.79 3.20
C LEU A 265 13.20 16.42 1.75
N GLN A 266 14.33 16.94 1.26
CA GLN A 266 14.87 16.56 -0.06
C GLN A 266 15.18 15.06 -0.13
N ASP A 267 15.90 14.54 0.84
CA ASP A 267 16.30 13.13 0.87
C ASP A 267 15.07 12.22 1.05
N LEU A 268 14.18 12.55 1.99
CA LEU A 268 12.96 11.79 2.24
C LEU A 268 12.04 11.76 1.01
N SER A 269 11.94 12.87 0.26
CA SER A 269 11.12 12.93 -0.95
C SER A 269 11.61 11.96 -2.03
N LYS A 270 12.92 11.82 -2.20
CA LYS A 270 13.54 10.86 -3.12
C LYS A 270 13.28 9.42 -2.66
N LEU A 271 13.51 9.15 -1.37
CA LEU A 271 13.33 7.82 -0.77
C LEU A 271 11.88 7.34 -0.87
N VAL A 272 10.91 8.21 -0.57
CA VAL A 272 9.48 7.86 -0.66
C VAL A 272 9.05 7.60 -2.10
N LYS A 273 9.55 8.39 -3.06
CA LYS A 273 9.30 8.17 -4.50
C LYS A 273 9.90 6.86 -4.98
N GLU A 274 11.14 6.58 -4.61
CA GLU A 274 11.82 5.33 -4.98
C GLU A 274 11.12 4.11 -4.37
N LEU A 275 10.76 4.17 -3.09
CA LEU A 275 10.00 3.12 -2.42
C LEU A 275 8.68 2.84 -3.14
N LEU A 276 8.00 3.89 -3.59
CA LEU A 276 6.76 3.76 -4.34
C LEU A 276 6.98 3.05 -5.68
N ILE A 277 8.05 3.40 -6.42
CA ILE A 277 8.40 2.77 -7.69
C ILE A 277 8.67 1.27 -7.49
N ILE A 278 9.44 0.90 -6.46
CA ILE A 278 9.75 -0.50 -6.15
C ILE A 278 8.48 -1.31 -5.87
N LYS A 279 7.48 -0.69 -5.23
CA LYS A 279 6.20 -1.36 -4.91
C LYS A 279 5.21 -1.41 -6.06
N VAL A 280 5.30 -0.49 -7.00
CA VAL A 280 4.31 -0.34 -8.10
C VAL A 280 4.48 -1.38 -9.20
N ASP A 281 5.65 -1.97 -9.38
CA ASP A 281 5.97 -2.89 -10.50
C ASP A 281 5.09 -4.16 -10.62
N GLY A 282 4.11 -4.34 -9.78
CA GLY A 282 3.09 -5.40 -9.89
C GLY A 282 1.65 -4.89 -9.70
N ILE A 283 1.50 -3.65 -9.29
CA ILE A 283 0.23 -3.04 -8.87
C ILE A 283 -0.27 -2.02 -9.90
N GLU A 284 0.56 -1.61 -10.85
CA GLU A 284 0.28 -0.52 -11.80
C GLU A 284 -1.03 -0.73 -12.59
N LYS A 285 -1.35 -1.96 -12.98
CA LYS A 285 -2.61 -2.26 -13.67
C LYS A 285 -3.83 -2.02 -12.77
N ILE A 286 -3.77 -2.45 -11.53
CA ILE A 286 -4.83 -2.28 -10.53
C ILE A 286 -5.00 -0.79 -10.21
N TRP A 287 -3.92 -0.06 -10.18
CA TRP A 287 -3.87 1.38 -9.98
C TRP A 287 -4.56 2.20 -11.06
N ASN A 288 -4.20 1.94 -12.32
CA ASN A 288 -4.81 2.62 -13.46
C ASN A 288 -6.32 2.38 -13.51
N MET A 289 -6.77 1.21 -13.06
CA MET A 289 -8.18 0.86 -12.96
C MET A 289 -8.90 1.63 -11.85
N MET A 290 -8.28 1.78 -10.68
CA MET A 290 -8.84 2.57 -9.58
C MET A 290 -8.88 4.06 -9.90
N LEU A 291 -7.84 4.59 -10.51
CA LEU A 291 -7.78 5.99 -10.94
C LEU A 291 -8.86 6.31 -11.97
N ASN A 292 -9.07 5.44 -12.94
CA ASN A 292 -10.14 5.60 -13.94
C ASN A 292 -11.53 5.60 -13.29
N ARG A 293 -11.75 4.78 -12.25
CA ARG A 293 -13.02 4.76 -11.52
C ARG A 293 -13.23 6.04 -10.71
N ILE A 294 -12.22 6.52 -9.99
CA ILE A 294 -12.30 7.78 -9.23
C ILE A 294 -12.62 8.94 -10.17
N GLN A 295 -12.03 9.00 -11.37
CA GLN A 295 -12.35 10.02 -12.36
C GLN A 295 -13.79 9.92 -12.88
N VAL A 296 -14.31 8.72 -13.08
CA VAL A 296 -15.73 8.51 -13.48
C VAL A 296 -16.67 8.96 -12.37
N ASP A 297 -16.39 8.60 -11.11
CA ASP A 297 -17.23 8.96 -9.97
C ASP A 297 -17.21 10.49 -9.71
N VAL A 298 -16.08 11.16 -9.90
CA VAL A 298 -15.97 12.62 -9.81
C VAL A 298 -16.76 13.30 -10.93
N ASN A 299 -16.72 12.78 -12.16
CA ASN A 299 -17.45 13.35 -13.29
C ASN A 299 -18.98 13.16 -13.16
N LEU A 300 -19.44 12.04 -12.57
CA LEU A 300 -20.86 11.80 -12.30
C LEU A 300 -21.42 12.74 -11.22
N ASN A 301 -20.60 13.10 -10.22
CA ASN A 301 -21.00 14.02 -9.16
C ASN A 301 -20.90 15.51 -9.56
N SER A 302 -20.19 15.83 -10.64
CA SER A 302 -20.10 17.20 -11.17
C SER A 302 -21.21 17.56 -12.18
N THR A 303 -22.04 16.59 -12.57
CA THR A 303 -23.16 16.76 -13.52
C THR A 303 -24.54 16.76 -12.86
N ASN A 304 -24.61 16.70 -11.54
CA ASN A 304 -25.79 16.90 -10.70
C ASN A 304 -25.63 18.17 -9.87
#